data_4fcf08cb1f58a2fbb476e0f076321496
#
_entry.id   4fcf08cb1f58a2fbb476e0f076321496
#
_cell.length_a   1.000
_cell.length_b   1.000
_cell.length_c   1.000
_cell.angle_alpha   90.00
_cell.angle_beta   90.00
_cell.angle_gamma   90.00
#
_symmetry.space_group_name_H-M   'P 1'
#
loop_
_entity.id
_entity.type
_entity.pdbx_description
1 polymer ?
#
loop_
_entity_poly.entity_id
_entity_poly.type
_entity_poly.pdbx_seq_one_letter_code
_entity_poly.pdbx_strand_id
1 'polypeptide(L)'
;LYSLYTSLQKKHRVIWVGETVFAEVWEFHKANFKNNETFFPENYALIFGKLFSDLLKKECYDVIICRDYFFAAYLVSDIPLIYIGDTTFHLFNQYMNWQDKSLTKLAEQLESLAIQKVDKIIYCSEWAKQSAMQDYNADAENIEVVEFGANITENIPIPDNVSPINAPCNLLFIGRNWNMKGGNKVLEIYHNLKGRGFQCTLTIVGSEPPMSLPNDPNIEIYPFIDKTNSNDRLKFHEILTRSHFLILPTRFDCFGIVFCEACAYGIPSLGTNVGGVSQVIKERENGFLFNIDASSLEYADKIEEIFNNHITYSKLRKTARKDFEERLNWDIWLDKSNKIIEQLASEHQPDFYLPVYVINMRERVERKQHITKEFDNKEEFELNWVEASAHPIGAVGLWNSMIKIIKMAKEKGDDIIVICEDDHYFTENY
;
A
#
# COMPACT_ATOMS: atom_id res chain seq x y z
N LEU A 1 -0.87 -2.73 5.72
CA LEU A 1 -0.15 -1.46 5.96
C LEU A 1 1.33 -1.67 6.25
N TYR A 2 1.70 -2.54 7.20
CA TYR A 2 3.10 -2.75 7.56
C TYR A 2 3.97 -3.17 6.35
N SER A 3 3.52 -4.14 5.54
CA SER A 3 4.27 -4.58 4.36
C SER A 3 4.39 -3.50 3.28
N LEU A 4 3.36 -2.66 3.10
CA LEU A 4 3.41 -1.49 2.23
C LEU A 4 4.46 -0.49 2.71
N TYR A 5 4.41 -0.13 4.00
CA TYR A 5 5.34 0.80 4.61
C TYR A 5 6.80 0.33 4.49
N THR A 6 7.07 -0.92 4.88
CA THR A 6 8.42 -1.49 4.79
C THR A 6 8.92 -1.64 3.35
N SER A 7 8.02 -1.84 2.40
CA SER A 7 8.38 -1.87 0.98
C SER A 7 8.79 -0.49 0.49
N LEU A 8 8.01 0.54 0.77
CA LEU A 8 8.33 1.93 0.38
C LEU A 8 9.67 2.39 0.98
N GLN A 9 9.98 2.00 2.23
CA GLN A 9 11.25 2.34 2.89
C GLN A 9 12.50 1.82 2.17
N LYS A 10 12.37 0.85 1.25
CA LYS A 10 13.52 0.34 0.48
C LYS A 10 14.05 1.36 -0.53
N LYS A 11 13.23 2.31 -0.96
CA LYS A 11 13.58 3.31 -2.00
C LYS A 11 13.36 4.75 -1.56
N HIS A 12 12.57 5.00 -0.51
CA HIS A 12 12.15 6.33 -0.09
C HIS A 12 12.38 6.56 1.40
N ARG A 13 12.60 7.82 1.79
CA ARG A 13 12.44 8.25 3.17
C ARG A 13 10.93 8.35 3.46
N VAL A 14 10.39 7.41 4.19
CA VAL A 14 8.95 7.35 4.52
C VAL A 14 8.70 7.84 5.93
N ILE A 15 7.84 8.85 6.07
CA ILE A 15 7.39 9.38 7.35
C ILE A 15 5.96 8.92 7.57
N TRP A 16 5.76 8.15 8.64
CA TRP A 16 4.45 7.64 9.04
C TRP A 16 3.79 8.59 10.03
N VAL A 17 2.75 9.30 9.60
CA VAL A 17 2.09 10.33 10.40
C VAL A 17 0.78 9.89 11.05
N GLY A 18 0.28 8.71 10.70
CA GLY A 18 -1.04 8.23 11.11
C GLY A 18 -1.24 8.13 12.62
N GLU A 19 -0.28 7.55 13.35
CA GLU A 19 -0.41 7.33 14.80
C GLU A 19 -0.48 8.63 15.59
N THR A 20 0.32 9.62 15.23
CA THR A 20 0.35 10.93 15.91
C THR A 20 -0.99 11.64 15.76
N VAL A 21 -1.53 11.70 14.54
CA VAL A 21 -2.80 12.36 14.25
C VAL A 21 -3.97 11.60 14.87
N PHE A 22 -3.96 10.28 14.86
CA PHE A 22 -4.98 9.48 15.54
C PHE A 22 -5.03 9.74 17.04
N ALA A 23 -3.90 9.84 17.69
CA ALA A 23 -3.83 10.14 19.12
C ALA A 23 -4.45 11.52 19.42
N GLU A 24 -4.12 12.55 18.64
CA GLU A 24 -4.67 13.90 18.78
C GLU A 24 -6.19 13.93 18.57
N VAL A 25 -6.68 13.27 17.51
CA VAL A 25 -8.12 13.18 17.22
C VAL A 25 -8.85 12.38 18.29
N TRP A 26 -8.26 11.31 18.82
CA TRP A 26 -8.85 10.53 19.90
C TRP A 26 -8.98 11.33 21.20
N GLU A 27 -7.99 12.14 21.56
CA GLU A 27 -8.08 13.04 22.71
C GLU A 27 -9.11 14.14 22.48
N PHE A 28 -9.19 14.71 21.28
CA PHE A 28 -10.24 15.65 20.90
C PHE A 28 -11.64 15.03 21.02
N HIS A 29 -11.80 13.77 20.56
CA HIS A 29 -13.06 13.03 20.68
C HIS A 29 -13.46 12.85 22.15
N LYS A 30 -12.56 12.36 22.99
CA LYS A 30 -12.82 12.18 24.43
C LYS A 30 -13.24 13.48 25.12
N ALA A 31 -12.63 14.60 24.71
CA ALA A 31 -12.90 15.91 25.31
C ALA A 31 -14.28 16.49 24.92
N ASN A 32 -14.75 16.22 23.71
CA ASN A 32 -15.90 16.91 23.13
C ASN A 32 -17.17 16.04 23.01
N PHE A 33 -17.05 14.71 23.06
CA PHE A 33 -18.18 13.81 22.87
C PHE A 33 -18.33 12.85 24.05
N LYS A 34 -19.45 12.96 24.77
CA LYS A 34 -19.80 12.04 25.87
C LYS A 34 -20.43 10.79 25.29
N ASN A 35 -19.88 9.64 25.62
CA ASN A 35 -20.37 8.26 25.46
C ASN A 35 -21.59 8.08 24.57
N ASN A 36 -21.47 7.42 23.42
CA ASN A 36 -22.47 6.87 22.49
C ASN A 36 -22.85 7.68 21.26
N GLU A 37 -22.16 8.73 20.87
CA GLU A 37 -22.33 9.26 19.53
C GLU A 37 -21.47 8.46 18.55
N THR A 38 -22.12 7.96 17.50
CA THR A 38 -21.53 7.11 16.46
C THR A 38 -20.31 7.77 15.78
N PHE A 39 -19.29 6.97 15.54
CA PHE A 39 -17.93 7.31 15.15
C PHE A 39 -17.75 8.00 13.78
N PHE A 40 -18.77 8.49 13.10
CA PHE A 40 -18.65 9.12 11.78
C PHE A 40 -19.54 10.35 11.55
N PRO A 41 -19.23 11.50 12.16
CA PRO A 41 -19.71 12.74 11.59
C PRO A 41 -18.72 13.29 10.56
N GLU A 42 -19.23 13.93 9.52
CA GLU A 42 -18.48 14.76 8.55
C GLU A 42 -17.42 15.63 9.22
N ASN A 43 -17.70 16.12 10.44
CA ASN A 43 -16.79 16.89 11.27
C ASN A 43 -15.45 16.19 11.53
N TYR A 44 -15.39 14.87 11.62
CA TYR A 44 -14.12 14.15 11.81
C TYR A 44 -13.25 14.16 10.57
N ALA A 45 -13.84 13.97 9.39
CA ALA A 45 -13.08 14.07 8.13
C ALA A 45 -12.50 15.49 7.95
N LEU A 46 -13.27 16.52 8.33
CA LEU A 46 -12.81 17.90 8.34
C LEU A 46 -11.66 18.14 9.35
N ILE A 47 -11.78 17.59 10.56
CA ILE A 47 -10.75 17.70 11.60
C ILE A 47 -9.47 17.01 11.14
N PHE A 48 -9.57 15.78 10.63
CA PHE A 48 -8.42 15.05 10.09
C PHE A 48 -7.77 15.81 8.93
N GLY A 49 -8.57 16.28 7.97
CA GLY A 49 -8.08 17.08 6.85
C GLY A 49 -7.28 18.29 7.31
N LYS A 50 -7.79 19.02 8.31
CA LYS A 50 -7.11 20.19 8.89
C LYS A 50 -5.80 19.79 9.58
N LEU A 51 -5.83 18.79 10.47
CA LEU A 51 -4.65 18.36 11.24
C LEU A 51 -3.54 17.86 10.32
N PHE A 52 -3.88 17.05 9.30
CA PHE A 52 -2.90 16.61 8.30
C PHE A 52 -2.36 17.79 7.48
N SER A 53 -3.22 18.72 7.05
CA SER A 53 -2.78 19.91 6.32
C SER A 53 -1.82 20.78 7.13
N ASP A 54 -2.07 20.94 8.43
CA ASP A 54 -1.19 21.71 9.32
C ASP A 54 0.12 20.95 9.63
N LEU A 55 0.09 19.62 9.64
CA LEU A 55 1.27 18.78 9.81
C LEU A 55 2.19 18.86 8.60
N LEU A 56 1.63 18.80 7.39
CA LEU A 56 2.37 18.84 6.13
C LEU A 56 3.14 20.15 5.91
N LYS A 57 2.75 21.24 6.58
CA LYS A 57 3.47 22.52 6.54
C LYS A 57 4.76 22.54 7.36
N LYS A 58 5.00 21.54 8.21
CA LYS A 58 6.14 21.50 9.14
C LYS A 58 7.43 20.98 8.52
N GLU A 59 7.34 20.20 7.46
CA GLU A 59 8.46 19.60 6.73
C GLU A 59 8.15 19.59 5.23
N CYS A 60 9.19 19.45 4.40
CA CYS A 60 9.02 19.27 2.96
C CYS A 60 8.78 17.79 2.64
N TYR A 61 7.81 17.53 1.79
CA TYR A 61 7.47 16.21 1.30
C TYR A 61 7.30 16.26 -0.21
N ASP A 62 7.80 15.23 -0.92
CA ASP A 62 7.68 15.15 -2.38
C ASP A 62 6.32 14.59 -2.81
N VAL A 63 5.78 13.62 -2.06
CA VAL A 63 4.51 12.94 -2.36
C VAL A 63 3.82 12.51 -1.07
N ILE A 64 2.51 12.61 -1.05
CA ILE A 64 1.65 12.08 0.03
C ILE A 64 1.02 10.77 -0.45
N ILE A 65 1.09 9.73 0.38
CA ILE A 65 0.40 8.46 0.13
C ILE A 65 -0.69 8.27 1.18
N CYS A 66 -1.93 8.16 0.74
CA CYS A 66 -3.10 7.95 1.58
C CYS A 66 -3.74 6.59 1.30
N ARG A 67 -4.12 5.86 2.36
CA ARG A 67 -4.77 4.54 2.29
C ARG A 67 -6.26 4.58 2.57
N ASP A 68 -6.78 5.72 2.98
CA ASP A 68 -8.17 5.86 3.35
C ASP A 68 -8.73 7.18 2.80
N TYR A 69 -9.83 7.09 2.06
CA TYR A 69 -10.51 8.24 1.47
C TYR A 69 -10.96 9.26 2.52
N PHE A 70 -11.24 8.80 3.73
CA PHE A 70 -11.68 9.64 4.84
C PHE A 70 -10.65 10.72 5.20
N PHE A 71 -9.36 10.41 5.10
CA PHE A 71 -8.28 11.35 5.37
C PHE A 71 -7.98 12.26 4.17
N ALA A 72 -8.20 11.75 2.96
CA ALA A 72 -7.92 12.49 1.73
C ALA A 72 -9.00 13.54 1.41
N ALA A 73 -10.26 13.29 1.77
CA ALA A 73 -11.41 14.08 1.34
C ALA A 73 -11.27 15.60 1.59
N TYR A 74 -10.80 15.99 2.76
CA TYR A 74 -10.65 17.40 3.17
C TYR A 74 -9.19 17.84 3.37
N LEU A 75 -8.23 17.03 2.93
CA LEU A 75 -6.82 17.40 2.98
C LEU A 75 -6.57 18.62 2.07
N VAL A 76 -5.90 19.64 2.55
CA VAL A 76 -5.47 20.80 1.76
C VAL A 76 -3.95 20.80 1.69
N SER A 77 -3.43 20.56 0.50
CA SER A 77 -1.99 20.50 0.24
C SER A 77 -1.74 20.76 -1.23
N ASP A 78 -0.62 21.39 -1.53
CA ASP A 78 -0.09 21.52 -2.90
C ASP A 78 0.81 20.31 -3.26
N ILE A 79 1.13 19.45 -2.28
CA ILE A 79 1.95 18.25 -2.48
C ILE A 79 1.10 17.17 -3.16
N PRO A 80 1.62 16.48 -4.21
CA PRO A 80 0.89 15.45 -4.91
C PRO A 80 0.40 14.35 -3.98
N LEU A 81 -0.83 13.91 -4.20
CA LEU A 81 -1.52 12.93 -3.37
C LEU A 81 -1.84 11.67 -4.14
N ILE A 82 -1.32 10.54 -3.68
CA ILE A 82 -1.65 9.21 -4.19
C ILE A 82 -2.62 8.52 -3.21
N TYR A 83 -3.76 8.05 -3.72
CA TYR A 83 -4.65 7.18 -2.98
C TYR A 83 -4.38 5.71 -3.36
N ILE A 84 -4.19 4.85 -2.34
CA ILE A 84 -4.00 3.40 -2.53
C ILE A 84 -5.19 2.67 -1.92
N GLY A 85 -5.99 1.99 -2.74
CA GLY A 85 -7.19 1.28 -2.31
C GLY A 85 -7.22 -0.20 -2.71
N ASP A 86 -8.03 -0.98 -2.02
CA ASP A 86 -8.35 -2.36 -2.37
C ASP A 86 -9.80 -2.55 -2.83
N THR A 87 -10.64 -1.55 -2.56
CA THR A 87 -12.06 -1.50 -2.97
C THR A 87 -12.54 -0.06 -2.91
N THR A 88 -13.69 0.22 -3.51
CA THR A 88 -14.46 1.43 -3.23
C THR A 88 -15.48 1.17 -2.13
N PHE A 89 -15.95 2.23 -1.46
CA PHE A 89 -17.01 2.11 -0.46
C PHE A 89 -18.30 1.56 -1.08
N HIS A 90 -18.63 1.96 -2.30
CA HIS A 90 -19.79 1.44 -3.02
C HIS A 90 -19.79 -0.09 -3.10
N LEU A 91 -18.71 -0.68 -3.60
CA LEU A 91 -18.54 -2.14 -3.67
C LEU A 91 -18.57 -2.82 -2.31
N PHE A 92 -17.88 -2.23 -1.34
CA PHE A 92 -17.88 -2.73 0.05
C PHE A 92 -19.30 -2.74 0.64
N ASN A 93 -20.06 -1.65 0.43
CA ASN A 93 -21.41 -1.51 0.97
C ASN A 93 -22.42 -2.42 0.27
N GLN A 94 -22.25 -2.74 -1.01
CA GLN A 94 -23.08 -3.75 -1.69
C GLN A 94 -23.05 -5.10 -0.94
N TYR A 95 -21.89 -5.45 -0.37
CA TYR A 95 -21.78 -6.66 0.44
C TYR A 95 -22.23 -6.48 1.88
N MET A 96 -21.78 -5.40 2.55
CA MET A 96 -22.05 -5.14 3.97
C MET A 96 -23.49 -4.75 4.22
N ASN A 97 -24.15 -4.14 3.22
CA ASN A 97 -25.55 -3.71 3.26
C ASN A 97 -25.86 -2.89 4.52
N TRP A 98 -25.09 -1.81 4.73
CA TRP A 98 -25.29 -0.94 5.88
C TRP A 98 -26.69 -0.31 5.87
N GLN A 99 -27.39 -0.46 6.99
CA GLN A 99 -28.78 -0.02 7.11
C GLN A 99 -28.92 1.48 7.37
N ASP A 100 -27.88 2.13 7.90
CA ASP A 100 -27.88 3.58 8.12
C ASP A 100 -27.60 4.31 6.81
N LYS A 101 -28.69 4.81 6.21
CA LYS A 101 -28.64 5.51 4.93
C LYS A 101 -27.89 6.84 5.01
N SER A 102 -27.87 7.50 6.17
CA SER A 102 -27.17 8.78 6.35
C SER A 102 -25.66 8.58 6.37
N LEU A 103 -25.19 7.56 7.10
CA LEU A 103 -23.79 7.17 7.13
C LEU A 103 -23.31 6.65 5.76
N THR A 104 -24.13 5.84 5.09
CA THR A 104 -23.83 5.36 3.74
C THR A 104 -23.67 6.53 2.77
N LYS A 105 -24.61 7.48 2.76
CA LYS A 105 -24.52 8.66 1.90
C LYS A 105 -23.28 9.51 2.20
N LEU A 106 -22.96 9.69 3.48
CA LEU A 106 -21.76 10.43 3.88
C LEU A 106 -20.47 9.74 3.41
N ALA A 107 -20.35 8.42 3.58
CA ALA A 107 -19.19 7.67 3.14
C ALA A 107 -19.00 7.75 1.62
N GLU A 108 -20.09 7.61 0.84
CA GLU A 108 -20.08 7.82 -0.62
C GLU A 108 -19.61 9.23 -1.00
N GLN A 109 -20.09 10.24 -0.30
CA GLN A 109 -19.69 11.63 -0.55
C GLN A 109 -18.21 11.86 -0.24
N LEU A 110 -17.71 11.34 0.89
CA LEU A 110 -16.30 11.50 1.28
C LEU A 110 -15.37 10.78 0.30
N GLU A 111 -15.72 9.57 -0.13
CA GLU A 111 -14.92 8.86 -1.13
C GLU A 111 -14.94 9.58 -2.48
N SER A 112 -16.11 10.09 -2.90
CA SER A 112 -16.21 10.90 -4.13
C SER A 112 -15.32 12.13 -4.08
N LEU A 113 -15.30 12.86 -2.94
CA LEU A 113 -14.43 14.02 -2.75
C LEU A 113 -12.94 13.62 -2.81
N ALA A 114 -12.58 12.52 -2.17
CA ALA A 114 -11.21 12.03 -2.20
C ALA A 114 -10.77 11.65 -3.62
N ILE A 115 -11.57 10.86 -4.33
CA ILE A 115 -11.28 10.41 -5.70
C ILE A 115 -11.12 11.58 -6.67
N GLN A 116 -11.94 12.62 -6.54
CA GLN A 116 -11.87 13.81 -7.40
C GLN A 116 -10.67 14.72 -7.10
N LYS A 117 -10.04 14.51 -5.95
CA LYS A 117 -8.98 15.38 -5.44
C LYS A 117 -7.58 14.82 -5.66
N VAL A 118 -7.43 13.51 -5.59
CA VAL A 118 -6.11 12.87 -5.65
C VAL A 118 -5.53 12.93 -7.06
N ASP A 119 -4.21 13.08 -7.16
CA ASP A 119 -3.51 13.16 -8.44
C ASP A 119 -3.42 11.80 -9.12
N LYS A 120 -3.22 10.73 -8.32
CA LYS A 120 -3.22 9.34 -8.79
C LYS A 120 -3.91 8.41 -7.81
N ILE A 121 -4.50 7.35 -8.37
CA ILE A 121 -5.10 6.26 -7.62
C ILE A 121 -4.40 4.96 -8.00
N ILE A 122 -4.00 4.18 -7.02
CA ILE A 122 -3.47 2.83 -7.22
C ILE A 122 -4.43 1.84 -6.57
N TYR A 123 -5.22 1.15 -7.40
CA TYR A 123 -6.03 0.03 -6.93
C TYR A 123 -5.30 -1.30 -7.13
N CYS A 124 -5.61 -2.28 -6.27
CA CYS A 124 -5.02 -3.62 -6.40
C CYS A 124 -5.74 -4.51 -7.42
N SER A 125 -6.87 -4.07 -7.99
CA SER A 125 -7.67 -4.87 -8.92
C SER A 125 -8.43 -4.00 -9.94
N GLU A 126 -8.66 -4.57 -11.13
CA GLU A 126 -9.56 -3.98 -12.14
C GLU A 126 -10.99 -3.83 -11.63
N TRP A 127 -11.44 -4.72 -10.74
CA TRP A 127 -12.75 -4.64 -10.10
C TRP A 127 -12.94 -3.33 -9.32
N ALA A 128 -11.96 -2.93 -8.52
CA ALA A 128 -12.00 -1.66 -7.79
C ALA A 128 -11.87 -0.45 -8.74
N LYS A 129 -10.97 -0.51 -9.74
CA LYS A 129 -10.81 0.52 -10.77
C LYS A 129 -12.11 0.79 -11.51
N GLN A 130 -12.80 -0.25 -11.96
CA GLN A 130 -14.07 -0.11 -12.68
C GLN A 130 -15.13 0.58 -11.85
N SER A 131 -15.25 0.25 -10.57
CA SER A 131 -16.18 0.94 -9.67
C SER A 131 -15.82 2.42 -9.48
N ALA A 132 -14.54 2.74 -9.30
CA ALA A 132 -14.12 4.14 -9.20
C ALA A 132 -14.52 4.95 -10.44
N MET A 133 -14.40 4.36 -11.62
CA MET A 133 -14.81 5.00 -12.89
C MET A 133 -16.33 5.09 -13.03
N GLN A 134 -17.05 4.03 -12.71
CA GLN A 134 -18.50 3.93 -12.96
C GLN A 134 -19.34 4.60 -11.89
N ASP A 135 -18.96 4.44 -10.62
CA ASP A 135 -19.76 4.88 -9.48
C ASP A 135 -19.34 6.27 -8.96
N TYR A 136 -18.07 6.67 -9.23
CA TYR A 136 -17.49 7.93 -8.75
C TYR A 136 -16.98 8.85 -9.87
N ASN A 137 -17.17 8.48 -11.14
CA ASN A 137 -16.68 9.22 -12.31
C ASN A 137 -15.19 9.56 -12.26
N ALA A 138 -14.37 8.66 -11.71
CA ALA A 138 -12.93 8.84 -11.68
C ALA A 138 -12.35 8.78 -13.10
N ASP A 139 -11.34 9.61 -13.37
CA ASP A 139 -10.65 9.58 -14.64
C ASP A 139 -9.79 8.32 -14.77
N ALA A 140 -9.98 7.55 -15.82
CA ALA A 140 -9.23 6.32 -16.08
C ALA A 140 -7.72 6.55 -16.19
N GLU A 141 -7.27 7.73 -16.66
CA GLU A 141 -5.86 8.09 -16.81
C GLU A 141 -5.18 8.34 -15.47
N ASN A 142 -5.98 8.62 -14.42
CA ASN A 142 -5.47 8.80 -13.06
C ASN A 142 -5.48 7.53 -12.23
N ILE A 143 -5.92 6.38 -12.80
CA ILE A 143 -6.03 5.12 -12.07
C ILE A 143 -5.10 4.06 -12.64
N GLU A 144 -4.18 3.61 -11.81
CA GLU A 144 -3.33 2.47 -12.10
C GLU A 144 -3.76 1.24 -11.31
N VAL A 145 -3.59 0.05 -11.91
CA VAL A 145 -3.81 -1.22 -11.22
C VAL A 145 -2.49 -1.89 -10.93
N VAL A 146 -2.15 -1.99 -9.64
CA VAL A 146 -0.92 -2.63 -9.16
C VAL A 146 -1.28 -3.63 -8.07
N GLU A 147 -1.16 -4.91 -8.37
CA GLU A 147 -1.51 -6.00 -7.46
C GLU A 147 -0.68 -5.96 -6.18
N PHE A 148 -1.34 -6.11 -5.02
CA PHE A 148 -0.65 -6.21 -3.74
C PHE A 148 0.20 -7.47 -3.65
N GLY A 149 1.25 -7.41 -2.84
CA GLY A 149 2.13 -8.54 -2.56
C GLY A 149 1.67 -9.39 -1.38
N ALA A 150 2.21 -10.59 -1.30
CA ALA A 150 2.08 -11.48 -0.15
C ALA A 150 2.69 -10.84 1.12
N ASN A 151 1.99 -10.94 2.25
CA ASN A 151 2.50 -10.47 3.54
C ASN A 151 3.42 -11.52 4.19
N ILE A 152 4.54 -11.76 3.54
CA ILE A 152 5.57 -12.71 3.95
C ILE A 152 6.90 -11.95 4.06
N THR A 153 7.56 -12.10 5.19
CA THR A 153 8.79 -11.35 5.51
C THR A 153 10.08 -12.15 5.25
N GLU A 154 9.97 -13.41 4.89
CA GLU A 154 11.11 -14.32 4.81
C GLU A 154 11.39 -14.75 3.37
N ASN A 155 12.69 -14.89 3.04
CA ASN A 155 13.12 -15.56 1.82
C ASN A 155 12.80 -17.05 1.97
N ILE A 156 11.70 -17.48 1.34
CA ILE A 156 11.22 -18.86 1.45
C ILE A 156 11.90 -19.68 0.36
N PRO A 157 12.77 -20.64 0.73
CA PRO A 157 13.22 -21.61 -0.24
C PRO A 157 12.01 -22.43 -0.69
N ILE A 158 11.87 -22.59 -2.01
CA ILE A 158 10.87 -23.50 -2.55
C ILE A 158 11.24 -24.90 -2.08
N PRO A 159 10.34 -25.65 -1.41
CA PRO A 159 10.61 -27.04 -1.19
C PRO A 159 10.64 -27.72 -2.57
N ASP A 160 11.79 -28.20 -3.01
CA ASP A 160 11.94 -28.98 -4.23
C ASP A 160 11.10 -30.28 -4.22
N ASN A 161 10.71 -30.71 -3.02
CA ASN A 161 9.98 -31.92 -2.77
C ASN A 161 8.50 -31.62 -2.47
N VAL A 162 7.68 -31.69 -3.50
CA VAL A 162 6.25 -31.97 -3.33
C VAL A 162 6.13 -33.20 -2.44
N SER A 163 5.32 -33.12 -1.36
CA SER A 163 5.02 -34.29 -0.52
C SER A 163 4.73 -35.52 -1.41
N PRO A 164 5.27 -36.68 -1.06
CA PRO A 164 5.11 -37.86 -1.90
C PRO A 164 3.62 -38.16 -2.11
N ILE A 165 3.32 -38.65 -3.29
CA ILE A 165 2.01 -39.02 -3.82
C ILE A 165 1.17 -39.90 -2.86
N ASN A 166 1.81 -40.54 -1.91
CA ASN A 166 1.19 -41.46 -0.93
C ASN A 166 0.89 -40.77 0.42
N ALA A 167 1.11 -39.47 0.55
CA ALA A 167 0.76 -38.73 1.75
C ALA A 167 -0.69 -38.20 1.64
N PRO A 168 -1.40 -37.98 2.77
CA PRO A 168 -2.72 -37.36 2.75
C PRO A 168 -2.64 -35.96 2.13
N CYS A 169 -3.70 -35.57 1.38
CA CYS A 169 -3.84 -34.24 0.81
C CYS A 169 -4.10 -33.22 1.94
N ASN A 170 -3.19 -32.30 2.17
CA ASN A 170 -3.32 -31.28 3.20
C ASN A 170 -4.04 -30.06 2.68
N LEU A 171 -5.29 -29.88 3.09
CA LEU A 171 -6.14 -28.75 2.76
C LEU A 171 -5.90 -27.61 3.76
N LEU A 172 -5.86 -26.39 3.29
CA LEU A 172 -5.66 -25.19 4.11
C LEU A 172 -6.83 -24.22 3.92
N PHE A 173 -7.35 -23.70 5.02
CA PHE A 173 -8.29 -22.59 5.06
C PHE A 173 -7.68 -21.46 5.91
N ILE A 174 -7.66 -20.23 5.38
CA ILE A 174 -7.18 -19.05 6.12
C ILE A 174 -8.25 -17.96 6.05
N GLY A 175 -8.85 -17.60 7.19
CA GLY A 175 -9.85 -16.55 7.22
C GLY A 175 -10.26 -16.13 8.63
N ARG A 176 -10.36 -14.81 8.88
CA ARG A 176 -10.77 -14.28 10.19
C ARG A 176 -12.28 -14.33 10.43
N ASN A 177 -13.06 -14.21 9.36
CA ASN A 177 -14.51 -14.25 9.45
C ASN A 177 -15.02 -15.56 8.84
N TRP A 178 -15.39 -16.49 9.69
CA TRP A 178 -15.84 -17.84 9.32
C TRP A 178 -16.91 -17.85 8.24
N ASN A 179 -17.99 -17.08 8.46
CA ASN A 179 -19.13 -17.08 7.54
C ASN A 179 -18.80 -16.39 6.21
N MET A 180 -18.13 -15.23 6.27
CA MET A 180 -17.75 -14.47 5.07
C MET A 180 -16.76 -15.25 4.23
N LYS A 181 -15.80 -15.94 4.86
CA LYS A 181 -14.75 -16.69 4.17
C LYS A 181 -15.18 -18.11 3.77
N GLY A 182 -16.42 -18.50 4.08
CA GLY A 182 -17.01 -19.75 3.61
C GLY A 182 -16.57 -20.99 4.39
N GLY A 183 -16.26 -20.84 5.68
CA GLY A 183 -15.77 -21.94 6.52
C GLY A 183 -16.69 -23.16 6.57
N ASN A 184 -18.01 -22.99 6.59
CA ASN A 184 -18.96 -24.11 6.52
C ASN A 184 -18.80 -24.92 5.23
N LYS A 185 -18.66 -24.23 4.08
CA LYS A 185 -18.43 -24.87 2.78
C LYS A 185 -17.10 -25.65 2.77
N VAL A 186 -16.06 -25.14 3.44
CA VAL A 186 -14.78 -25.87 3.57
C VAL A 186 -14.95 -27.16 4.36
N LEU A 187 -15.70 -27.16 5.45
CA LEU A 187 -16.01 -28.40 6.18
C LEU A 187 -16.80 -29.40 5.33
N GLU A 188 -17.78 -28.93 4.57
CA GLU A 188 -18.53 -29.78 3.64
C GLU A 188 -17.61 -30.40 2.56
N ILE A 189 -16.69 -29.60 1.99
CA ILE A 189 -15.69 -30.08 1.01
C ILE A 189 -14.84 -31.18 1.64
N TYR A 190 -14.31 -30.95 2.85
CA TYR A 190 -13.51 -31.90 3.57
C TYR A 190 -14.29 -33.21 3.84
N HIS A 191 -15.53 -33.11 4.33
CA HIS A 191 -16.37 -34.29 4.59
C HIS A 191 -16.74 -35.06 3.32
N ASN A 192 -16.98 -34.37 2.20
CA ASN A 192 -17.23 -34.99 0.90
C ASN A 192 -16.03 -35.80 0.44
N LEU A 193 -14.82 -35.27 0.55
CA LEU A 193 -13.59 -35.99 0.22
C LEU A 193 -13.39 -37.21 1.12
N LYS A 194 -13.55 -37.05 2.42
CA LYS A 194 -13.44 -38.16 3.40
C LYS A 194 -14.49 -39.25 3.13
N GLY A 195 -15.73 -38.87 2.83
CA GLY A 195 -16.83 -39.81 2.53
C GLY A 195 -16.58 -40.66 1.30
N ARG A 196 -15.73 -40.21 0.38
CA ARG A 196 -15.29 -40.96 -0.81
C ARG A 196 -14.04 -41.81 -0.55
N GLY A 197 -13.50 -41.82 0.69
CA GLY A 197 -12.27 -42.52 1.04
C GLY A 197 -10.99 -41.78 0.67
N PHE A 198 -11.11 -40.52 0.17
CA PHE A 198 -9.95 -39.68 -0.16
C PHE A 198 -9.18 -39.30 1.10
N GLN A 199 -7.87 -39.59 1.12
CA GLN A 199 -7.03 -39.33 2.28
C GLN A 199 -6.65 -37.86 2.34
N CYS A 200 -7.23 -37.09 3.27
CA CYS A 200 -6.94 -35.68 3.43
C CYS A 200 -6.96 -35.24 4.90
N THR A 201 -6.29 -34.13 5.17
CA THR A 201 -6.33 -33.36 6.42
C THR A 201 -6.86 -31.96 6.12
N LEU A 202 -7.30 -31.25 7.15
CA LEU A 202 -7.72 -29.85 7.06
C LEU A 202 -7.06 -29.02 8.17
N THR A 203 -6.36 -27.97 7.76
CA THR A 203 -5.84 -26.96 8.69
C THR A 203 -6.66 -25.68 8.55
N ILE A 204 -7.21 -25.19 9.65
CA ILE A 204 -8.03 -23.96 9.75
C ILE A 204 -7.22 -22.91 10.50
N VAL A 205 -7.04 -21.73 9.89
CA VAL A 205 -6.27 -20.62 10.46
C VAL A 205 -7.10 -19.34 10.48
N GLY A 206 -7.09 -18.64 11.61
CA GLY A 206 -7.64 -17.28 11.75
C GLY A 206 -9.10 -17.20 12.20
N SER A 207 -9.76 -18.32 12.40
CA SER A 207 -11.12 -18.39 12.97
C SER A 207 -11.41 -19.77 13.54
N GLU A 208 -12.44 -19.83 14.38
CA GLU A 208 -13.00 -21.08 14.90
C GLU A 208 -14.36 -21.35 14.25
N PRO A 209 -14.69 -22.61 13.97
CA PRO A 209 -16.06 -22.99 13.62
C PRO A 209 -17.03 -22.55 14.71
N PRO A 210 -18.23 -22.06 14.37
CA PRO A 210 -19.21 -21.58 15.36
C PRO A 210 -19.87 -22.72 16.18
N MET A 211 -19.57 -23.96 15.84
CA MET A 211 -20.04 -25.17 16.55
C MET A 211 -18.84 -26.05 16.88
N SER A 212 -18.93 -26.80 17.98
CA SER A 212 -17.95 -27.83 18.31
C SER A 212 -17.93 -28.89 17.21
N LEU A 213 -16.78 -29.03 16.56
CA LEU A 213 -16.58 -30.12 15.61
C LEU A 213 -16.47 -31.46 16.35
N PRO A 214 -16.90 -32.58 15.77
CA PRO A 214 -16.53 -33.91 16.24
C PRO A 214 -15.00 -34.01 16.37
N ASN A 215 -14.52 -34.77 17.33
CA ASN A 215 -13.08 -34.98 17.48
C ASN A 215 -12.53 -35.75 16.29
N ASP A 216 -12.01 -35.03 15.30
CA ASP A 216 -11.36 -35.58 14.11
C ASP A 216 -9.86 -35.24 14.17
N PRO A 217 -8.97 -36.25 14.33
CA PRO A 217 -7.52 -36.01 14.42
C PRO A 217 -6.92 -35.47 13.11
N ASN A 218 -7.68 -35.44 12.02
CA ASN A 218 -7.25 -34.89 10.75
C ASN A 218 -7.62 -33.41 10.57
N ILE A 219 -8.27 -32.78 11.56
CA ILE A 219 -8.58 -31.33 11.54
C ILE A 219 -7.73 -30.63 12.61
N GLU A 220 -6.93 -29.68 12.17
CA GLU A 220 -6.17 -28.79 13.05
C GLU A 220 -6.74 -27.38 13.00
N ILE A 221 -6.90 -26.72 14.14
CA ILE A 221 -7.45 -25.37 14.23
C ILE A 221 -6.48 -24.46 14.96
N TYR A 222 -6.15 -23.35 14.30
CA TYR A 222 -5.35 -22.24 14.83
C TYR A 222 -6.20 -20.97 14.81
N PRO A 223 -6.95 -20.66 15.86
CA PRO A 223 -7.91 -19.54 15.88
C PRO A 223 -7.28 -18.20 15.58
N PHE A 224 -6.03 -18.05 15.99
CA PHE A 224 -5.24 -16.85 15.76
C PHE A 224 -3.76 -17.20 15.62
N ILE A 225 -3.10 -16.56 14.66
CA ILE A 225 -1.65 -16.57 14.48
C ILE A 225 -1.20 -15.12 14.39
N ASP A 226 -0.37 -14.69 15.35
CA ASP A 226 0.20 -13.35 15.38
C ASP A 226 1.47 -13.29 14.51
N LYS A 227 1.33 -12.77 13.30
CA LYS A 227 2.46 -12.63 12.36
C LYS A 227 3.55 -11.63 12.85
N THR A 228 3.32 -10.88 13.93
CA THR A 228 4.34 -10.03 14.55
C THR A 228 5.24 -10.85 15.49
N ASN A 229 4.73 -11.96 16.03
CA ASN A 229 5.48 -12.89 16.86
C ASN A 229 6.31 -13.86 16.02
N SER A 230 7.58 -14.05 16.35
CA SER A 230 8.51 -14.91 15.60
C SER A 230 8.10 -16.39 15.60
N ASN A 231 7.62 -16.94 16.74
CA ASN A 231 7.21 -18.34 16.85
C ASN A 231 5.94 -18.60 16.02
N ASP A 232 4.99 -17.67 16.05
CA ASP A 232 3.76 -17.76 15.27
C ASP A 232 4.06 -17.64 13.77
N ARG A 233 5.02 -16.80 13.36
CA ARG A 233 5.48 -16.76 11.96
C ARG A 233 6.08 -18.08 11.52
N LEU A 234 6.95 -18.70 12.34
CA LEU A 234 7.50 -20.02 12.04
C LEU A 234 6.40 -21.07 11.92
N LYS A 235 5.41 -21.03 12.81
CA LYS A 235 4.23 -21.91 12.74
C LYS A 235 3.43 -21.70 11.47
N PHE A 236 3.19 -20.46 11.08
CA PHE A 236 2.49 -20.12 9.85
C PHE A 236 3.27 -20.61 8.62
N HIS A 237 4.59 -20.44 8.63
CA HIS A 237 5.48 -20.98 7.60
C HIS A 237 5.39 -22.52 7.49
N GLU A 238 5.43 -23.25 8.61
CA GLU A 238 5.27 -24.72 8.62
C GLU A 238 3.92 -25.14 8.02
N ILE A 239 2.83 -24.45 8.40
CA ILE A 239 1.49 -24.73 7.89
C ILE A 239 1.45 -24.54 6.36
N LEU A 240 1.94 -23.42 5.86
CA LEU A 240 1.99 -23.18 4.42
C LEU A 240 2.87 -24.21 3.69
N THR A 241 4.06 -24.52 4.23
CA THR A 241 5.00 -25.44 3.60
C THR A 241 4.42 -26.85 3.40
N ARG A 242 3.60 -27.35 4.34
CA ARG A 242 3.00 -28.68 4.26
C ARG A 242 1.68 -28.71 3.49
N SER A 243 1.09 -27.55 3.14
CA SER A 243 -0.22 -27.48 2.51
C SER A 243 -0.16 -27.78 1.01
N HIS A 244 -1.19 -28.48 0.51
CA HIS A 244 -1.32 -28.83 -0.90
C HIS A 244 -2.26 -27.89 -1.65
N PHE A 245 -3.33 -27.45 -1.04
CA PHE A 245 -4.30 -26.51 -1.60
C PHE A 245 -4.74 -25.50 -0.55
N LEU A 246 -4.86 -24.22 -0.97
CA LEU A 246 -5.63 -23.23 -0.24
C LEU A 246 -7.08 -23.26 -0.74
N ILE A 247 -8.04 -23.47 0.16
CA ILE A 247 -9.45 -23.50 -0.15
C ILE A 247 -10.11 -22.32 0.55
N LEU A 248 -10.60 -21.36 -0.23
CA LEU A 248 -11.26 -20.18 0.31
C LEU A 248 -12.52 -19.85 -0.50
N PRO A 249 -13.64 -20.55 -0.24
CA PRO A 249 -14.92 -20.31 -0.90
C PRO A 249 -15.58 -19.05 -0.32
N THR A 250 -14.86 -17.93 -0.40
CA THR A 250 -15.27 -16.66 0.18
C THR A 250 -16.52 -16.09 -0.50
N ARG A 251 -17.35 -15.41 0.27
CA ARG A 251 -18.51 -14.67 -0.24
C ARG A 251 -18.15 -13.24 -0.65
N PHE A 252 -17.06 -12.71 -0.09
CA PHE A 252 -16.53 -11.40 -0.39
C PHE A 252 -15.04 -11.32 -0.05
N ASP A 253 -14.27 -10.76 -0.95
CA ASP A 253 -12.88 -10.37 -0.73
C ASP A 253 -12.51 -9.22 -1.68
N CYS A 254 -11.89 -8.17 -1.17
CA CYS A 254 -11.47 -7.04 -2.00
C CYS A 254 -10.33 -7.43 -2.94
N PHE A 255 -9.44 -8.33 -2.48
CA PHE A 255 -8.30 -8.79 -3.27
C PHE A 255 -7.92 -10.24 -2.94
N GLY A 256 -7.78 -10.55 -1.64
CA GLY A 256 -7.40 -11.88 -1.18
C GLY A 256 -5.90 -12.09 -1.05
N ILE A 257 -5.25 -11.29 -0.21
CA ILE A 257 -3.79 -11.39 0.06
C ILE A 257 -3.34 -12.82 0.41
N VAL A 258 -4.21 -13.60 1.05
CA VAL A 258 -3.90 -14.99 1.40
C VAL A 258 -3.63 -15.87 0.18
N PHE A 259 -4.21 -15.54 -0.98
CA PHE A 259 -3.90 -16.23 -2.24
C PHE A 259 -2.49 -15.88 -2.73
N CYS A 260 -2.03 -14.64 -2.53
CA CYS A 260 -0.65 -14.26 -2.80
C CYS A 260 0.32 -15.01 -1.88
N GLU A 261 -0.05 -15.15 -0.60
CA GLU A 261 0.72 -15.94 0.39
C GLU A 261 0.79 -17.42 -0.02
N ALA A 262 -0.30 -18.00 -0.49
CA ALA A 262 -0.31 -19.36 -1.04
C ALA A 262 0.61 -19.48 -2.27
N CYS A 263 0.53 -18.55 -3.21
CA CYS A 263 1.40 -18.52 -4.39
C CYS A 263 2.89 -18.50 -4.03
N ALA A 264 3.27 -17.77 -2.97
CA ALA A 264 4.65 -17.73 -2.49
C ALA A 264 5.21 -19.11 -2.09
N TYR A 265 4.34 -20.03 -1.67
CA TYR A 265 4.70 -21.41 -1.35
C TYR A 265 4.39 -22.41 -2.49
N GLY A 266 3.99 -21.90 -3.65
CA GLY A 266 3.57 -22.73 -4.75
C GLY A 266 2.34 -23.56 -4.41
N ILE A 267 1.40 -23.03 -3.63
CA ILE A 267 0.15 -23.71 -3.25
C ILE A 267 -0.95 -23.25 -4.20
N PRO A 268 -1.50 -24.13 -5.05
CA PRO A 268 -2.66 -23.81 -5.87
C PRO A 268 -3.88 -23.46 -5.00
N SER A 269 -4.63 -22.46 -5.43
CA SER A 269 -5.78 -21.94 -4.69
C SER A 269 -7.11 -22.32 -5.36
N LEU A 270 -8.12 -22.67 -4.54
CA LEU A 270 -9.50 -22.85 -4.96
C LEU A 270 -10.35 -21.76 -4.29
N GLY A 271 -10.75 -20.77 -5.06
CA GLY A 271 -11.49 -19.59 -4.56
C GLY A 271 -12.80 -19.36 -5.29
N THR A 272 -13.64 -18.49 -4.74
CA THR A 272 -14.86 -18.03 -5.40
C THR A 272 -14.55 -16.82 -6.29
N ASN A 273 -15.16 -16.75 -7.46
CA ASN A 273 -15.05 -15.59 -8.35
C ASN A 273 -15.92 -14.44 -7.86
N VAL A 274 -15.44 -13.72 -6.85
CA VAL A 274 -16.11 -12.56 -6.24
C VAL A 274 -15.09 -11.44 -5.95
N GLY A 275 -15.54 -10.20 -6.01
CA GLY A 275 -14.69 -9.04 -5.72
C GLY A 275 -13.42 -9.02 -6.56
N GLY A 276 -12.28 -8.75 -5.92
CA GLY A 276 -10.97 -8.73 -6.56
C GLY A 276 -10.26 -10.09 -6.66
N VAL A 277 -10.89 -11.21 -6.29
CA VAL A 277 -10.24 -12.53 -6.25
C VAL A 277 -9.72 -12.97 -7.62
N SER A 278 -10.45 -12.67 -8.71
CA SER A 278 -10.02 -12.99 -10.09
C SER A 278 -8.78 -12.20 -10.55
N GLN A 279 -8.43 -11.12 -9.84
CA GLN A 279 -7.17 -10.44 -10.07
C GLN A 279 -5.98 -11.30 -9.63
N VAL A 280 -6.13 -12.05 -8.53
CA VAL A 280 -5.07 -12.87 -7.94
C VAL A 280 -5.09 -14.28 -8.52
N ILE A 281 -6.24 -14.97 -8.51
CA ILE A 281 -6.34 -16.32 -9.04
C ILE A 281 -6.50 -16.26 -10.57
N LYS A 282 -5.52 -16.83 -11.27
CA LYS A 282 -5.57 -17.06 -12.72
C LYS A 282 -5.93 -18.51 -12.97
N GLU A 283 -7.06 -18.70 -13.68
CA GLU A 283 -7.66 -20.03 -13.96
C GLU A 283 -6.65 -20.96 -14.60
N ARG A 284 -6.41 -22.13 -13.99
CA ARG A 284 -5.48 -23.19 -14.44
C ARG A 284 -3.98 -22.80 -14.43
N GLU A 285 -3.64 -21.61 -13.91
CA GLU A 285 -2.26 -21.18 -13.77
C GLU A 285 -1.80 -21.27 -12.30
N ASN A 286 -2.49 -20.61 -11.38
CA ASN A 286 -2.19 -20.64 -9.95
C ASN A 286 -3.35 -21.18 -9.10
N GLY A 287 -4.48 -21.51 -9.73
CA GLY A 287 -5.67 -22.00 -9.03
C GLY A 287 -6.89 -22.15 -9.92
N PHE A 288 -8.05 -22.20 -9.27
CA PHE A 288 -9.36 -22.35 -9.90
C PHE A 288 -10.38 -21.43 -9.24
N LEU A 289 -11.21 -20.81 -10.08
CA LEU A 289 -12.30 -19.94 -9.67
C LEU A 289 -13.64 -20.65 -9.82
N PHE A 290 -14.42 -20.62 -8.76
CA PHE A 290 -15.75 -21.21 -8.73
C PHE A 290 -16.83 -20.13 -8.69
N ASN A 291 -18.01 -20.45 -9.22
CA ASN A 291 -19.17 -19.60 -9.03
C ASN A 291 -19.51 -19.52 -7.54
N ILE A 292 -20.12 -18.40 -7.11
CA ILE A 292 -20.55 -18.23 -5.71
C ILE A 292 -21.53 -19.31 -5.24
N ASP A 293 -22.35 -19.83 -6.17
CA ASP A 293 -23.33 -20.88 -5.93
C ASP A 293 -22.77 -22.30 -6.12
N ALA A 294 -21.48 -22.44 -6.51
CA ALA A 294 -20.85 -23.75 -6.68
C ALA A 294 -20.96 -24.57 -5.40
N SER A 295 -21.32 -25.83 -5.56
CA SER A 295 -21.48 -26.78 -4.47
C SER A 295 -20.13 -27.20 -3.88
N SER A 296 -20.14 -27.69 -2.64
CA SER A 296 -18.96 -28.30 -2.02
C SER A 296 -18.47 -29.55 -2.78
N LEU A 297 -19.34 -30.22 -3.54
CA LEU A 297 -18.98 -31.35 -4.38
C LEU A 297 -18.10 -30.93 -5.57
N GLU A 298 -18.41 -29.81 -6.23
CA GLU A 298 -17.61 -29.30 -7.35
C GLU A 298 -16.16 -28.98 -6.93
N TYR A 299 -15.98 -28.41 -5.72
CA TYR A 299 -14.66 -28.19 -5.12
C TYR A 299 -13.95 -29.53 -4.84
N ALA A 300 -14.67 -30.49 -4.24
CA ALA A 300 -14.12 -31.81 -3.92
C ALA A 300 -13.69 -32.56 -5.19
N ASP A 301 -14.53 -32.56 -6.25
CA ASP A 301 -14.23 -33.16 -7.54
C ASP A 301 -12.95 -32.56 -8.15
N LYS A 302 -12.80 -31.21 -8.08
CA LYS A 302 -11.63 -30.53 -8.62
C LYS A 302 -10.36 -30.85 -7.83
N ILE A 303 -10.44 -30.91 -6.51
CA ILE A 303 -9.30 -31.29 -5.66
C ILE A 303 -8.83 -32.71 -5.99
N GLU A 304 -9.77 -33.66 -6.07
CA GLU A 304 -9.48 -35.07 -6.37
C GLU A 304 -8.91 -35.22 -7.78
N GLU A 305 -9.48 -34.57 -8.80
CA GLU A 305 -8.98 -34.53 -10.16
C GLU A 305 -7.51 -34.07 -10.21
N ILE A 306 -7.22 -32.95 -9.57
CA ILE A 306 -5.89 -32.33 -9.64
C ILE A 306 -4.87 -33.15 -8.83
N PHE A 307 -5.21 -33.53 -7.59
CA PHE A 307 -4.29 -34.21 -6.70
C PHE A 307 -3.88 -35.58 -7.23
N ASN A 308 -4.81 -36.29 -7.88
CA ASN A 308 -4.54 -37.59 -8.53
C ASN A 308 -3.74 -37.44 -9.84
N ASN A 309 -3.63 -36.25 -10.40
CA ASN A 309 -2.83 -35.98 -11.60
C ASN A 309 -1.56 -35.21 -11.26
N HIS A 310 -0.48 -35.93 -10.99
CA HIS A 310 0.81 -35.36 -10.57
C HIS A 310 1.41 -34.35 -11.53
N ILE A 311 1.23 -34.56 -12.83
CA ILE A 311 1.74 -33.65 -13.86
C ILE A 311 1.02 -32.32 -13.74
N THR A 312 -0.31 -32.35 -13.67
CA THR A 312 -1.14 -31.16 -13.53
C THR A 312 -0.85 -30.44 -12.19
N TYR A 313 -0.81 -31.19 -11.08
CA TYR A 313 -0.53 -30.61 -9.77
C TYR A 313 0.86 -29.96 -9.70
N SER A 314 1.90 -30.68 -10.17
CA SER A 314 3.26 -30.14 -10.20
C SER A 314 3.39 -28.90 -11.09
N LYS A 315 2.67 -28.86 -12.23
CA LYS A 315 2.62 -27.68 -13.09
C LYS A 315 1.98 -26.50 -12.36
N LEU A 316 0.82 -26.69 -11.74
CA LEU A 316 0.12 -25.63 -10.99
C LEU A 316 1.00 -25.07 -9.86
N ARG A 317 1.71 -25.91 -9.14
CA ARG A 317 2.64 -25.46 -8.10
C ARG A 317 3.72 -24.54 -8.65
N LYS A 318 4.34 -24.92 -9.75
CA LYS A 318 5.40 -24.13 -10.40
C LYS A 318 4.86 -22.80 -10.92
N THR A 319 3.68 -22.82 -11.55
CA THR A 319 3.08 -21.60 -12.08
C THR A 319 2.57 -20.68 -10.97
N ALA A 320 2.03 -21.21 -9.87
CA ALA A 320 1.67 -20.42 -8.70
C ALA A 320 2.90 -19.69 -8.09
N ARG A 321 4.02 -20.41 -7.92
CA ARG A 321 5.26 -19.81 -7.43
C ARG A 321 5.80 -18.76 -8.39
N LYS A 322 5.81 -19.03 -9.68
CA LYS A 322 6.24 -18.07 -10.70
C LYS A 322 5.37 -16.81 -10.67
N ASP A 323 4.07 -16.93 -10.50
CA ASP A 323 3.14 -15.82 -10.41
C ASP A 323 3.42 -14.94 -9.18
N PHE A 324 3.80 -15.54 -8.03
CA PHE A 324 4.31 -14.77 -6.90
C PHE A 324 5.59 -14.00 -7.26
N GLU A 325 6.56 -14.65 -7.89
CA GLU A 325 7.85 -14.04 -8.22
C GLU A 325 7.73 -12.89 -9.23
N GLU A 326 6.80 -12.99 -10.17
CA GLU A 326 6.65 -12.03 -11.26
C GLU A 326 5.60 -10.94 -11.00
N ARG A 327 4.66 -11.16 -10.03
CA ARG A 327 3.50 -10.29 -9.88
C ARG A 327 3.05 -10.05 -8.42
N LEU A 328 2.96 -11.09 -7.60
CA LEU A 328 2.25 -11.08 -6.32
C LEU A 328 3.18 -10.87 -5.11
N ASN A 329 4.19 -10.04 -5.25
CA ASN A 329 5.10 -9.67 -4.16
C ASN A 329 5.28 -8.15 -4.06
N TRP A 330 5.70 -7.69 -2.87
CA TRP A 330 5.82 -6.27 -2.59
C TRP A 330 6.98 -5.59 -3.30
N ASP A 331 7.99 -6.31 -3.80
CA ASP A 331 9.09 -5.72 -4.56
C ASP A 331 8.61 -5.35 -5.97
N ILE A 332 7.84 -6.22 -6.62
CA ILE A 332 7.20 -5.91 -7.90
C ILE A 332 6.18 -4.77 -7.74
N TRP A 333 5.40 -4.79 -6.65
CA TRP A 333 4.50 -3.68 -6.35
C TRP A 333 5.27 -2.36 -6.25
N LEU A 334 6.38 -2.35 -5.50
CA LEU A 334 7.25 -1.18 -5.33
C LEU A 334 7.81 -0.71 -6.66
N ASP A 335 8.33 -1.60 -7.50
CA ASP A 335 8.92 -1.24 -8.80
C ASP A 335 7.90 -0.59 -9.74
N LYS A 336 6.65 -1.08 -9.74
CA LYS A 336 5.55 -0.49 -10.53
C LYS A 336 5.12 0.86 -9.95
N SER A 337 4.88 0.92 -8.64
CA SER A 337 4.39 2.14 -7.97
C SER A 337 5.45 3.24 -7.90
N ASN A 338 6.73 2.87 -7.83
CA ASN A 338 7.83 3.82 -7.79
C ASN A 338 7.87 4.75 -9.01
N LYS A 339 7.53 4.23 -10.20
CA LYS A 339 7.46 5.04 -11.42
C LYS A 339 6.41 6.15 -11.31
N ILE A 340 5.27 5.83 -10.69
CA ILE A 340 4.18 6.79 -10.45
C ILE A 340 4.63 7.83 -9.42
N ILE A 341 5.27 7.39 -8.33
CA ILE A 341 5.76 8.26 -7.26
C ILE A 341 6.81 9.23 -7.81
N GLU A 342 7.82 8.72 -8.53
CA GLU A 342 8.91 9.54 -9.10
C GLU A 342 8.38 10.52 -10.15
N GLN A 343 7.44 10.10 -11.00
CA GLN A 343 6.81 10.98 -11.97
C GLN A 343 6.11 12.15 -11.29
N LEU A 344 5.22 11.87 -10.32
CA LEU A 344 4.51 12.91 -9.59
C LEU A 344 5.46 13.83 -8.82
N ALA A 345 6.49 13.27 -8.17
CA ALA A 345 7.47 14.06 -7.46
C ALA A 345 8.24 14.99 -8.41
N SER A 346 8.59 14.53 -9.62
CA SER A 346 9.28 15.35 -10.62
C SER A 346 8.41 16.43 -11.24
N GLU A 347 7.13 16.13 -11.48
CA GLU A 347 6.15 17.09 -12.03
C GLU A 347 5.79 18.17 -11.01
N HIS A 348 5.97 17.88 -9.74
CA HIS A 348 5.58 18.74 -8.62
C HIS A 348 6.77 19.26 -7.81
N GLN A 349 7.99 19.10 -8.31
CA GLN A 349 9.08 19.90 -7.75
C GLN A 349 8.62 21.36 -7.87
N PRO A 350 8.37 22.05 -6.75
CA PRO A 350 8.21 23.49 -6.84
C PRO A 350 9.43 23.99 -7.57
N ASP A 351 9.27 25.01 -8.42
CA ASP A 351 10.39 25.83 -8.88
C ASP A 351 11.04 26.52 -7.66
N PHE A 352 11.45 25.69 -6.68
CA PHE A 352 12.12 26.16 -5.48
C PHE A 352 13.58 26.36 -5.85
N TYR A 353 13.78 27.46 -6.52
CA TYR A 353 15.12 28.00 -6.64
C TYR A 353 15.48 28.67 -5.31
N LEU A 354 16.50 28.14 -4.63
CA LEU A 354 17.07 28.82 -3.50
C LEU A 354 17.87 30.04 -4.01
N PRO A 355 17.41 31.28 -3.78
CA PRO A 355 18.09 32.45 -4.28
C PRO A 355 19.46 32.57 -3.61
N VAL A 356 20.53 32.47 -4.41
CA VAL A 356 21.91 32.64 -3.97
C VAL A 356 22.38 34.01 -4.40
N TYR A 357 22.63 34.88 -3.44
CA TYR A 357 23.17 36.21 -3.69
C TYR A 357 24.71 36.19 -3.58
N VAL A 358 25.39 36.33 -4.71
CA VAL A 358 26.85 36.28 -4.77
C VAL A 358 27.41 37.68 -4.77
N ILE A 359 28.21 37.99 -3.74
CA ILE A 359 28.96 39.26 -3.65
C ILE A 359 30.20 39.12 -4.50
N ASN A 360 30.32 39.95 -5.57
CA ASN A 360 31.48 39.96 -6.46
C ASN A 360 31.91 41.38 -6.76
N MET A 361 33.22 41.59 -6.78
CA MET A 361 33.81 42.87 -7.25
C MET A 361 33.82 42.89 -8.78
N ARG A 362 33.42 44.00 -9.37
CA ARG A 362 33.26 44.17 -10.81
C ARG A 362 34.51 43.81 -11.61
N GLU A 363 35.69 44.02 -11.03
CA GLU A 363 36.97 43.74 -11.64
C GLU A 363 37.39 42.26 -11.58
N ARG A 364 36.71 41.43 -10.78
CA ARG A 364 37.08 40.01 -10.57
C ARG A 364 36.27 39.07 -11.47
N VAL A 365 36.48 39.20 -12.78
CA VAL A 365 35.74 38.43 -13.77
C VAL A 365 36.04 36.92 -13.67
N GLU A 366 37.29 36.55 -13.36
CA GLU A 366 37.71 35.15 -13.17
C GLU A 366 36.96 34.45 -12.00
N ARG A 367 36.71 35.16 -10.90
CA ARG A 367 35.96 34.62 -9.78
C ARG A 367 34.48 34.46 -10.11
N LYS A 368 33.92 35.37 -10.89
CA LYS A 368 32.57 35.22 -11.41
C LYS A 368 32.43 33.95 -12.26
N GLN A 369 33.43 33.69 -13.15
CA GLN A 369 33.45 32.49 -13.94
C GLN A 369 33.59 31.23 -13.07
N HIS A 370 34.42 31.30 -12.02
CA HIS A 370 34.59 30.21 -11.09
C HIS A 370 33.26 29.84 -10.41
N ILE A 371 32.57 30.80 -9.77
CA ILE A 371 31.27 30.58 -9.11
C ILE A 371 30.23 30.05 -10.11
N THR A 372 30.14 30.62 -11.31
CA THR A 372 29.21 30.10 -12.31
C THR A 372 29.45 28.61 -12.59
N LYS A 373 30.72 28.18 -12.60
CA LYS A 373 31.09 26.77 -12.80
C LYS A 373 30.78 25.90 -11.56
N GLU A 374 30.98 26.42 -10.35
CA GLU A 374 30.62 25.71 -9.08
C GLU A 374 29.14 25.43 -8.96
N PHE A 375 28.29 26.31 -9.48
CA PHE A 375 26.85 26.16 -9.50
C PHE A 375 26.32 25.53 -10.81
N ASP A 376 27.18 25.15 -11.74
CA ASP A 376 26.79 24.48 -12.98
C ASP A 376 26.18 23.11 -12.67
N ASN A 377 25.05 22.80 -13.30
CA ASN A 377 24.23 21.61 -13.03
C ASN A 377 23.65 21.50 -11.60
N LYS A 378 23.47 22.62 -10.90
CA LYS A 378 22.79 22.70 -9.60
C LYS A 378 21.53 23.56 -9.77
N GLU A 379 20.50 22.93 -10.38
CA GLU A 379 19.26 23.61 -10.80
C GLU A 379 18.46 24.16 -9.60
N GLU A 380 18.72 23.66 -8.38
CA GLU A 380 18.10 24.11 -7.14
C GLU A 380 18.54 25.51 -6.69
N PHE A 381 19.54 26.12 -7.35
CA PHE A 381 20.06 27.45 -6.99
C PHE A 381 19.82 28.50 -8.08
N GLU A 382 19.23 29.62 -7.72
CA GLU A 382 19.14 30.81 -8.56
C GLU A 382 20.23 31.81 -8.22
N LEU A 383 21.23 32.00 -9.09
CA LEU A 383 22.32 32.93 -8.86
C LEU A 383 21.92 34.40 -9.10
N ASN A 384 21.96 35.20 -8.07
CA ASN A 384 21.74 36.65 -8.10
C ASN A 384 23.07 37.37 -7.82
N TRP A 385 23.60 38.10 -8.81
CA TRP A 385 24.88 38.78 -8.68
C TRP A 385 24.75 40.16 -8.06
N VAL A 386 25.53 40.42 -7.02
CA VAL A 386 25.53 41.70 -6.30
C VAL A 386 26.93 42.31 -6.30
N GLU A 387 27.03 43.49 -6.86
CA GLU A 387 28.32 44.25 -6.87
C GLU A 387 28.69 44.61 -5.44
N ALA A 388 29.88 44.25 -5.02
CA ALA A 388 30.44 44.52 -3.70
C ALA A 388 30.48 46.01 -3.41
N SER A 389 30.10 46.40 -2.21
CA SER A 389 30.17 47.79 -1.76
C SER A 389 31.62 48.14 -1.39
N ALA A 390 32.23 49.04 -2.14
CA ALA A 390 33.61 49.50 -1.89
C ALA A 390 33.64 50.30 -0.56
N HIS A 391 34.61 49.95 0.30
CA HIS A 391 34.91 50.71 1.53
C HIS A 391 36.38 50.50 1.91
N PRO A 392 37.08 51.53 2.44
CA PRO A 392 38.46 51.40 2.88
C PRO A 392 38.70 50.33 3.93
N ILE A 393 37.70 50.02 4.74
CA ILE A 393 37.69 48.90 5.68
C ILE A 393 36.86 47.78 5.05
N GLY A 394 37.47 46.64 4.66
CA GLY A 394 36.84 45.54 3.94
C GLY A 394 35.60 44.98 4.64
N ALA A 395 35.65 44.79 5.98
CA ALA A 395 34.53 44.32 6.75
C ALA A 395 33.29 45.26 6.69
N VAL A 396 33.49 46.56 6.55
CA VAL A 396 32.37 47.50 6.38
C VAL A 396 31.79 47.42 4.98
N GLY A 397 32.65 47.20 3.95
CA GLY A 397 32.19 46.96 2.58
C GLY A 397 31.35 45.71 2.47
N LEU A 398 31.79 44.61 3.09
CA LEU A 398 31.05 43.34 3.14
C LEU A 398 29.70 43.54 3.84
N TRP A 399 29.69 44.19 5.01
CA TRP A 399 28.44 44.47 5.75
C TRP A 399 27.46 45.30 4.91
N ASN A 400 27.93 46.31 4.20
CA ASN A 400 27.09 47.11 3.33
C ASN A 400 26.49 46.29 2.17
N SER A 401 27.31 45.36 1.61
CA SER A 401 26.84 44.45 0.60
C SER A 401 25.72 43.51 1.13
N MET A 402 25.89 42.97 2.34
CA MET A 402 24.85 42.13 2.99
C MET A 402 23.56 42.90 3.21
N ILE A 403 23.63 44.17 3.72
CA ILE A 403 22.44 45.01 3.90
C ILE A 403 21.73 45.25 2.55
N LYS A 404 22.52 45.49 1.48
CA LYS A 404 21.96 45.65 0.15
C LYS A 404 21.21 44.40 -0.31
N ILE A 405 21.81 43.20 -0.13
CA ILE A 405 21.20 41.93 -0.44
C ILE A 405 19.88 41.72 0.31
N ILE A 406 19.86 41.94 1.63
CA ILE A 406 18.64 41.77 2.45
C ILE A 406 17.52 42.70 1.95
N LYS A 407 17.84 43.92 1.51
CA LYS A 407 16.84 44.82 0.92
C LYS A 407 16.32 44.30 -0.40
N MET A 408 17.22 43.86 -1.29
CA MET A 408 16.84 43.30 -2.58
C MET A 408 15.99 42.04 -2.44
N ALA A 409 16.36 41.09 -1.56
CA ALA A 409 15.61 39.89 -1.26
C ALA A 409 14.21 40.21 -0.73
N LYS A 410 14.12 41.16 0.19
CA LYS A 410 12.83 41.64 0.73
C LYS A 410 11.93 42.27 -0.34
N GLU A 411 12.49 43.03 -1.25
CA GLU A 411 11.76 43.63 -2.39
C GLU A 411 11.31 42.60 -3.39
N LYS A 412 12.09 41.50 -3.58
CA LYS A 412 11.79 40.38 -4.45
C LYS A 412 10.77 39.41 -3.82
N GLY A 413 10.65 39.42 -2.49
CA GLY A 413 9.78 38.52 -1.74
C GLY A 413 10.41 37.19 -1.38
N ASP A 414 11.75 37.11 -1.38
CA ASP A 414 12.48 35.91 -1.03
C ASP A 414 12.43 35.67 0.50
N ASP A 415 11.80 34.59 0.94
CA ASP A 415 11.68 34.22 2.36
C ASP A 415 12.98 33.61 2.93
N ILE A 416 13.73 32.90 2.09
CA ILE A 416 15.01 32.26 2.42
C ILE A 416 16.02 32.61 1.33
N ILE A 417 17.23 32.98 1.72
CA ILE A 417 18.32 33.30 0.80
C ILE A 417 19.62 32.69 1.29
N VAL A 418 20.50 32.37 0.34
CA VAL A 418 21.91 32.10 0.62
C VAL A 418 22.74 33.31 0.20
N ILE A 419 23.71 33.71 1.01
CA ILE A 419 24.68 34.75 0.67
C ILE A 419 26.04 34.10 0.64
N CYS A 420 26.78 34.25 -0.45
CA CYS A 420 28.14 33.79 -0.57
C CYS A 420 29.04 34.85 -1.18
N GLU A 421 30.36 34.74 -0.96
CA GLU A 421 31.38 35.54 -1.62
C GLU A 421 31.84 34.83 -2.90
N ASP A 422 32.58 35.55 -3.74
CA ASP A 422 33.02 35.10 -5.06
C ASP A 422 34.18 34.06 -5.04
N ASP A 423 34.51 33.52 -3.87
CA ASP A 423 35.49 32.45 -3.63
C ASP A 423 34.90 31.18 -2.97
N HIS A 424 33.59 31.03 -3.04
CA HIS A 424 32.90 29.84 -2.55
C HIS A 424 33.26 28.58 -3.34
N TYR A 425 33.35 27.45 -2.63
CA TYR A 425 33.55 26.11 -3.19
C TYR A 425 32.57 25.14 -2.53
N PHE A 426 31.96 24.26 -3.32
CA PHE A 426 31.25 23.13 -2.77
C PHE A 426 32.21 22.07 -2.26
N THR A 427 31.87 21.39 -1.18
CA THR A 427 32.62 20.23 -0.69
C THR A 427 32.24 18.96 -1.43
N GLU A 428 33.11 17.92 -1.36
CA GLU A 428 32.86 16.63 -2.03
C GLU A 428 31.56 15.92 -1.63
N ASN A 429 30.89 16.39 -0.56
CA ASN A 429 29.64 15.80 -0.05
C ASN A 429 28.39 16.59 -0.46
N TYR A 430 28.51 17.49 -1.42
CA TYR A 430 27.40 18.27 -1.92
C TYR A 430 27.14 17.97 -3.38
#